data_90507d5af2c808caa78429f0ff13917c
#
_entry.id   90507d5af2c808caa78429f0ff13917c
#
_cell.length_a   1.000
_cell.length_b   1.000
_cell.length_c   1.000
_cell.angle_alpha   90.00
_cell.angle_beta   90.00
_cell.angle_gamma   90.00
#
_symmetry.space_group_name_H-M   'P 1'
#
loop_
_entity.id
_entity.type
_entity.pdbx_description
1 polymer ?
#
loop_
_entity_poly.entity_id
_entity_poly.type
_entity_poly.pdbx_seq_one_letter_code
_entity_poly.pdbx_strand_id
1 'polypeptide(L)'
;MSRATEAELLEQRIVENKASQEIDLATWIFERVRVRPGDQVLELCCGTGGQTLALLDRVGAAGRVVALDISRKALDTLRSKAGAGNQEKLALVESSLDRLSASLSLAQWQPGTFDLVFCAYGLYYSADAQRTLDEARAWLKPDGRIVVVGPFGPNNQSLFDLVRASGAAIAEPVTFSSERFMLQTVLPWAARNFAATSVHTMVNPVHWTTAEHVLNYWQNTTFYDEQKRPAFEQLLRSHFAQHGVFVNQKWVMLVEMSRGR
;
A
#
# COMPACT_ATOMS: atom_id res chain seq x y z
N MET A 1 3.24 -19.72 1.91
CA MET A 1 2.82 -18.31 1.79
C MET A 1 4.06 -17.44 1.81
N SER A 2 4.13 -16.41 0.99
CA SER A 2 5.24 -15.46 1.01
C SER A 2 5.13 -14.58 2.27
N ARG A 3 6.25 -14.24 2.93
CA ARG A 3 6.29 -13.27 4.05
C ARG A 3 5.57 -11.94 3.74
N ALA A 4 5.45 -11.60 2.45
CA ALA A 4 4.75 -10.40 2.01
C ALA A 4 3.25 -10.40 2.34
N THR A 5 2.62 -11.58 2.44
CA THR A 5 1.17 -11.75 2.65
C THR A 5 0.81 -12.14 4.08
N GLU A 6 1.79 -12.21 5.00
CA GLU A 6 1.55 -12.48 6.42
C GLU A 6 1.02 -11.23 7.10
N ALA A 7 -0.27 -11.24 7.44
CA ALA A 7 -0.97 -10.09 8.02
C ALA A 7 -0.31 -9.55 9.30
N GLU A 8 0.25 -10.43 10.13
CA GLU A 8 0.94 -10.05 11.38
C GLU A 8 2.21 -9.25 11.11
N LEU A 9 3.04 -9.70 10.16
CA LEU A 9 4.28 -9.01 9.80
C LEU A 9 3.97 -7.64 9.16
N LEU A 10 2.89 -7.56 8.37
CA LEU A 10 2.44 -6.29 7.80
C LEU A 10 1.97 -5.33 8.91
N GLU A 11 1.17 -5.81 9.85
CA GLU A 11 0.65 -4.99 10.94
C GLU A 11 1.76 -4.45 11.84
N GLN A 12 2.74 -5.28 12.19
CA GLN A 12 3.91 -4.85 12.97
C GLN A 12 4.71 -3.76 12.23
N ARG A 13 4.95 -3.89 10.92
CA ARG A 13 5.60 -2.83 10.13
C ARG A 13 4.81 -1.53 10.11
N ILE A 14 3.48 -1.62 10.02
CA ILE A 14 2.60 -0.43 10.06
C ILE A 14 2.68 0.25 11.42
N VAL A 15 2.66 -0.51 12.51
CA VAL A 15 2.78 0.02 13.89
C VAL A 15 4.12 0.72 14.08
N GLU A 16 5.23 0.08 13.73
CA GLU A 16 6.57 0.66 13.85
C GLU A 16 6.73 1.96 13.03
N ASN A 17 6.16 2.00 11.82
CA ASN A 17 6.19 3.21 11.02
C ASN A 17 5.30 4.31 11.64
N LYS A 18 4.06 3.99 12.06
CA LYS A 18 3.13 4.99 12.62
C LYS A 18 3.64 5.63 13.88
N ALA A 19 4.34 4.88 14.73
CA ALA A 19 4.91 5.40 15.98
C ALA A 19 6.03 6.42 15.76
N SER A 20 6.67 6.41 14.58
CA SER A 20 7.92 7.12 14.32
C SER A 20 7.91 8.02 13.09
N GLN A 21 6.82 8.04 12.33
CA GLN A 21 6.66 8.88 11.13
C GLN A 21 6.16 10.29 11.48
N GLU A 22 6.55 11.29 10.69
CA GLU A 22 6.07 12.67 10.88
C GLU A 22 4.69 12.91 10.31
N ILE A 23 4.34 12.22 9.21
CA ILE A 23 3.10 12.44 8.46
C ILE A 23 2.25 11.17 8.50
N ASP A 24 0.98 11.27 8.93
CA ASP A 24 0.04 10.16 8.80
C ASP A 24 -0.32 9.95 7.32
N LEU A 25 -0.04 8.74 6.82
CA LEU A 25 -0.23 8.40 5.42
C LEU A 25 -1.69 8.49 4.97
N ALA A 26 -2.64 8.05 5.80
CA ALA A 26 -4.04 8.08 5.44
C ALA A 26 -4.55 9.53 5.34
N THR A 27 -4.16 10.37 6.28
CA THR A 27 -4.47 11.81 6.25
C THR A 27 -3.91 12.45 4.98
N TRP A 28 -2.63 12.23 4.66
CA TRP A 28 -2.00 12.77 3.46
C TRP A 28 -2.68 12.33 2.17
N ILE A 29 -3.08 11.05 2.07
CA ILE A 29 -3.82 10.53 0.91
C ILE A 29 -5.16 11.24 0.78
N PHE A 30 -5.96 11.25 1.83
CA PHE A 30 -7.34 11.72 1.75
C PHE A 30 -7.53 13.25 1.83
N GLU A 31 -6.48 14.01 2.03
CA GLU A 31 -6.45 15.44 1.71
C GLU A 31 -6.39 15.70 0.20
N ARG A 32 -5.91 14.72 -0.60
CA ARG A 32 -5.69 14.81 -2.05
C ARG A 32 -6.72 14.03 -2.85
N VAL A 33 -7.11 12.86 -2.34
CA VAL A 33 -8.11 12.02 -2.98
C VAL A 33 -9.50 12.38 -2.48
N ARG A 34 -10.31 12.94 -3.37
CA ARG A 34 -11.69 13.28 -3.05
C ARG A 34 -12.57 12.03 -3.11
N VAL A 35 -13.08 11.60 -1.97
CA VAL A 35 -14.14 10.58 -1.87
C VAL A 35 -15.43 11.30 -1.50
N ARG A 36 -16.51 11.03 -2.23
CA ARG A 36 -17.79 11.70 -2.05
C ARG A 36 -18.78 10.79 -1.31
N PRO A 37 -19.70 11.35 -0.52
CA PRO A 37 -20.83 10.58 -0.03
C PRO A 37 -21.59 9.93 -1.20
N GLY A 38 -21.86 8.63 -1.10
CA GLY A 38 -22.51 7.84 -2.14
C GLY A 38 -21.55 7.15 -3.13
N ASP A 39 -20.25 7.46 -3.12
CA ASP A 39 -19.29 6.78 -4.00
C ASP A 39 -19.29 5.26 -3.76
N GLN A 40 -19.24 4.51 -4.87
CA GLN A 40 -18.95 3.08 -4.89
C GLN A 40 -17.44 2.91 -5.07
N VAL A 41 -16.74 2.40 -4.08
CA VAL A 41 -15.28 2.29 -4.07
C VAL A 41 -14.86 0.83 -4.15
N LEU A 42 -13.94 0.50 -5.05
CA LEU A 42 -13.22 -0.76 -5.07
C LEU A 42 -11.81 -0.51 -4.52
N GLU A 43 -11.50 -1.09 -3.37
CA GLU A 43 -10.15 -1.06 -2.79
C GLU A 43 -9.43 -2.37 -3.05
N LEU A 44 -8.28 -2.28 -3.69
CA LEU A 44 -7.39 -3.40 -4.00
C LEU A 44 -6.28 -3.51 -2.96
N CYS A 45 -5.99 -4.73 -2.50
CA CYS A 45 -4.98 -4.99 -1.46
C CYS A 45 -5.26 -4.22 -0.16
N CYS A 46 -6.49 -4.32 0.34
CA CYS A 46 -6.94 -3.55 1.50
C CYS A 46 -6.21 -3.91 2.81
N GLY A 47 -5.55 -5.08 2.87
CA GLY A 47 -4.88 -5.55 4.06
C GLY A 47 -5.82 -5.58 5.27
N THR A 48 -5.34 -5.11 6.41
CA THR A 48 -6.11 -5.01 7.67
C THR A 48 -6.94 -3.72 7.78
N GLY A 49 -7.11 -2.99 6.67
CA GLY A 49 -8.05 -1.87 6.56
C GLY A 49 -7.49 -0.49 6.90
N GLY A 50 -6.19 -0.28 6.74
CA GLY A 50 -5.56 1.01 7.06
C GLY A 50 -6.20 2.21 6.35
N GLN A 51 -6.59 2.05 5.09
CA GLN A 51 -7.29 3.06 4.29
C GLN A 51 -8.79 2.79 4.20
N THR A 52 -9.22 1.52 4.28
CA THR A 52 -10.63 1.11 4.19
C THR A 52 -11.52 1.85 5.18
N LEU A 53 -11.07 1.98 6.43
CA LEU A 53 -11.86 2.67 7.47
C LEU A 53 -12.10 4.14 7.11
N ALA A 54 -11.07 4.81 6.60
CA ALA A 54 -11.19 6.19 6.14
C ALA A 54 -12.06 6.34 4.87
N LEU A 55 -12.08 5.32 4.00
CA LEU A 55 -13.00 5.26 2.85
C LEU A 55 -14.43 5.09 3.30
N LEU A 56 -14.71 4.17 4.25
CA LEU A 56 -16.04 3.92 4.80
C LEU A 56 -16.68 5.16 5.44
N ASP A 57 -15.88 5.96 6.14
CA ASP A 57 -16.34 7.21 6.74
C ASP A 57 -16.74 8.23 5.64
N ARG A 58 -15.95 8.33 4.57
CA ARG A 58 -16.14 9.32 3.51
C ARG A 58 -17.27 8.98 2.54
N VAL A 59 -17.47 7.71 2.23
CA VAL A 59 -18.59 7.31 1.35
C VAL A 59 -19.95 7.50 2.02
N GLY A 60 -20.00 7.63 3.34
CA GLY A 60 -21.22 7.87 4.10
C GLY A 60 -22.22 6.71 4.03
N ALA A 61 -23.49 7.00 4.38
CA ALA A 61 -24.53 5.97 4.48
C ALA A 61 -24.98 5.41 3.10
N ALA A 62 -24.91 6.22 2.04
CA ALA A 62 -25.36 5.85 0.70
C ALA A 62 -24.26 5.19 -0.15
N GLY A 63 -22.99 5.27 0.27
CA GLY A 63 -21.88 4.70 -0.44
C GLY A 63 -21.51 3.29 0.03
N ARG A 64 -20.56 2.68 -0.69
CA ARG A 64 -20.09 1.33 -0.38
C ARG A 64 -18.61 1.18 -0.70
N VAL A 65 -17.92 0.34 0.07
CA VAL A 65 -16.53 -0.07 -0.18
C VAL A 65 -16.51 -1.57 -0.42
N VAL A 66 -16.00 -1.98 -1.57
CA VAL A 66 -15.64 -3.37 -1.87
C VAL A 66 -14.14 -3.49 -1.64
N ALA A 67 -13.74 -4.21 -0.61
CA ALA A 67 -12.34 -4.35 -0.20
C ALA A 67 -11.84 -5.75 -0.56
N LEU A 68 -10.82 -5.81 -1.43
CA LEU A 68 -10.22 -7.03 -1.94
C LEU A 68 -8.82 -7.23 -1.36
N ASP A 69 -8.57 -8.43 -0.85
CA ASP A 69 -7.23 -8.88 -0.43
C ASP A 69 -7.09 -10.39 -0.60
N ILE A 70 -5.86 -10.87 -0.77
CA ILE A 70 -5.56 -12.30 -0.87
C ILE A 70 -5.57 -12.99 0.49
N SER A 71 -5.40 -12.23 1.58
CA SER A 71 -5.27 -12.75 2.93
C SER A 71 -6.61 -12.77 3.66
N ARG A 72 -7.19 -13.96 3.82
CA ARG A 72 -8.40 -14.16 4.63
C ARG A 72 -8.25 -13.56 6.03
N LYS A 73 -7.10 -13.78 6.69
CA LYS A 73 -6.82 -13.27 8.02
C LYS A 73 -6.85 -11.73 8.07
N ALA A 74 -6.31 -11.07 7.04
CA ALA A 74 -6.37 -9.61 6.93
C ALA A 74 -7.80 -9.11 6.78
N LEU A 75 -8.61 -9.77 5.94
CA LEU A 75 -10.02 -9.43 5.75
C LEU A 75 -10.85 -9.64 7.04
N ASP A 76 -10.59 -10.70 7.80
CA ASP A 76 -11.26 -10.94 9.08
C ASP A 76 -10.88 -9.87 10.12
N THR A 77 -9.62 -9.44 10.14
CA THR A 77 -9.16 -8.31 10.95
C THR A 77 -9.84 -7.00 10.54
N LEU A 78 -9.94 -6.73 9.24
CA LEU A 78 -10.66 -5.56 8.72
C LEU A 78 -12.13 -5.58 9.13
N ARG A 79 -12.81 -6.73 8.98
CA ARG A 79 -14.22 -6.90 9.41
C ARG A 79 -14.40 -6.54 10.88
N SER A 80 -13.52 -7.03 11.74
CA SER A 80 -13.53 -6.72 13.17
C SER A 80 -13.34 -5.23 13.46
N LYS A 81 -12.37 -4.59 12.79
CA LYS A 81 -12.09 -3.15 12.96
C LYS A 81 -13.23 -2.26 12.44
N ALA A 82 -13.87 -2.65 11.34
CA ALA A 82 -14.98 -1.89 10.76
C ALA A 82 -16.22 -1.86 11.66
N GLY A 83 -16.42 -2.91 12.47
CA GLY A 83 -17.54 -3.00 13.41
C GLY A 83 -18.91 -3.20 12.75
N ALA A 84 -19.95 -3.40 13.57
CA ALA A 84 -21.30 -3.70 13.10
C ALA A 84 -21.91 -2.57 12.26
N GLY A 85 -21.63 -1.32 12.58
CA GLY A 85 -22.20 -0.15 11.89
C GLY A 85 -21.77 0.04 10.43
N ASN A 86 -20.75 -0.69 9.97
CA ASN A 86 -20.26 -0.62 8.60
C ASN A 86 -20.52 -1.88 7.75
N GLN A 87 -21.20 -2.89 8.31
CA GLN A 87 -21.41 -4.19 7.64
C GLN A 87 -22.18 -4.06 6.33
N GLU A 88 -23.16 -3.17 6.25
CA GLU A 88 -23.95 -2.96 5.03
C GLU A 88 -23.18 -2.20 3.95
N LYS A 89 -22.18 -1.42 4.35
CA LYS A 89 -21.35 -0.60 3.46
C LYS A 89 -20.04 -1.29 3.02
N LEU A 90 -19.64 -2.37 3.68
CA LEU A 90 -18.38 -3.08 3.44
C LEU A 90 -18.64 -4.47 2.87
N ALA A 91 -18.20 -4.69 1.64
CA ALA A 91 -18.11 -6.02 1.05
C ALA A 91 -16.65 -6.47 1.00
N LEU A 92 -16.38 -7.69 1.48
CA LEU A 92 -15.02 -8.27 1.48
C LEU A 92 -14.90 -9.34 0.41
N VAL A 93 -13.85 -9.26 -0.41
CA VAL A 93 -13.58 -10.21 -1.48
C VAL A 93 -12.19 -10.81 -1.27
N GLU A 94 -12.14 -12.11 -0.95
CA GLU A 94 -10.87 -12.84 -0.87
C GLU A 94 -10.42 -13.24 -2.27
N SER A 95 -9.40 -12.57 -2.79
CA SER A 95 -8.88 -12.85 -4.12
C SER A 95 -7.47 -12.29 -4.33
N SER A 96 -6.74 -12.92 -5.25
CA SER A 96 -5.54 -12.34 -5.87
C SER A 96 -5.93 -11.24 -6.87
N LEU A 97 -5.06 -10.23 -7.03
CA LEU A 97 -5.16 -9.21 -8.07
C LEU A 97 -5.26 -9.81 -9.49
N ASP A 98 -4.56 -10.93 -9.73
CA ASP A 98 -4.51 -11.60 -11.04
C ASP A 98 -5.83 -12.31 -11.40
N ARG A 99 -6.82 -12.30 -10.51
CA ARG A 99 -8.17 -12.82 -10.68
C ARG A 99 -9.26 -11.76 -10.46
N LEU A 100 -8.91 -10.49 -10.54
CA LEU A 100 -9.78 -9.37 -10.18
C LEU A 100 -11.17 -9.48 -10.82
N SER A 101 -11.23 -9.48 -12.14
CA SER A 101 -12.52 -9.51 -12.88
C SER A 101 -13.33 -10.78 -12.60
N ALA A 102 -12.68 -11.93 -12.54
CA ALA A 102 -13.37 -13.19 -12.25
C ALA A 102 -13.98 -13.18 -10.84
N SER A 103 -13.25 -12.67 -9.85
CA SER A 103 -13.71 -12.65 -8.46
C SER A 103 -14.82 -11.63 -8.22
N LEU A 104 -14.76 -10.46 -8.86
CA LEU A 104 -15.85 -9.48 -8.80
C LEU A 104 -17.11 -9.99 -9.47
N SER A 105 -17.00 -10.68 -10.62
CA SER A 105 -18.13 -11.31 -11.31
C SER A 105 -18.78 -12.42 -10.47
N LEU A 106 -17.97 -13.27 -9.83
CA LEU A 106 -18.46 -14.31 -8.90
C LEU A 106 -19.19 -13.69 -7.70
N ALA A 107 -18.74 -12.54 -7.23
CA ALA A 107 -19.39 -11.76 -6.18
C ALA A 107 -20.58 -10.91 -6.70
N GLN A 108 -21.01 -11.13 -7.95
CA GLN A 108 -22.17 -10.50 -8.61
C GLN A 108 -22.05 -8.99 -8.84
N TRP A 109 -20.83 -8.41 -8.81
CA TRP A 109 -20.60 -7.04 -9.23
C TRP A 109 -20.61 -6.95 -10.76
N GLN A 110 -20.94 -5.77 -11.29
CA GLN A 110 -20.99 -5.53 -12.72
C GLN A 110 -19.91 -4.56 -13.18
N PRO A 111 -19.32 -4.70 -14.37
CA PRO A 111 -18.47 -3.66 -14.96
C PRO A 111 -19.17 -2.30 -14.96
N GLY A 112 -18.41 -1.23 -14.80
CA GLY A 112 -18.98 0.12 -14.75
C GLY A 112 -19.66 0.48 -13.42
N THR A 113 -19.36 -0.24 -12.33
CA THR A 113 -19.98 -0.01 -11.01
C THR A 113 -19.28 1.09 -10.20
N PHE A 114 -17.94 1.20 -10.28
CA PHE A 114 -17.18 1.96 -9.30
C PHE A 114 -16.89 3.39 -9.71
N ASP A 115 -17.07 4.32 -8.79
CA ASP A 115 -16.66 5.73 -8.91
C ASP A 115 -15.15 5.88 -8.71
N LEU A 116 -14.58 5.02 -7.85
CA LEU A 116 -13.17 5.00 -7.50
C LEU A 116 -12.65 3.57 -7.43
N VAL A 117 -11.55 3.28 -8.11
CA VAL A 117 -10.68 2.15 -7.79
C VAL A 117 -9.45 2.69 -7.06
N PHE A 118 -9.18 2.16 -5.90
CA PHE A 118 -8.11 2.61 -5.01
C PHE A 118 -7.16 1.45 -4.68
N CYS A 119 -5.86 1.68 -4.80
CA CYS A 119 -4.83 0.72 -4.40
C CYS A 119 -3.67 1.43 -3.71
N ALA A 120 -3.42 1.10 -2.44
CA ALA A 120 -2.26 1.61 -1.71
C ALA A 120 -1.32 0.47 -1.33
N TYR A 121 -0.06 0.56 -1.75
CA TYR A 121 1.03 -0.36 -1.38
C TYR A 121 0.77 -1.85 -1.72
N GLY A 122 0.06 -2.13 -2.81
CA GLY A 122 -0.33 -3.50 -3.15
C GLY A 122 -0.17 -3.89 -4.62
N LEU A 123 -0.27 -2.95 -5.55
CA LEU A 123 -0.34 -3.26 -6.98
C LEU A 123 0.90 -4.00 -7.51
N TYR A 124 2.07 -3.77 -6.94
CA TYR A 124 3.32 -4.45 -7.31
C TYR A 124 3.39 -5.94 -6.89
N TYR A 125 2.37 -6.46 -6.21
CA TYR A 125 2.24 -7.90 -5.95
C TYR A 125 1.49 -8.65 -7.06
N SER A 126 0.89 -7.95 -8.02
CA SER A 126 0.33 -8.58 -9.22
C SER A 126 1.42 -9.15 -10.10
N ALA A 127 1.19 -10.31 -10.66
CA ALA A 127 2.08 -10.90 -11.66
C ALA A 127 2.13 -10.08 -12.96
N ASP A 128 1.02 -9.37 -13.29
CA ASP A 128 0.91 -8.42 -14.39
C ASP A 128 0.09 -7.20 -13.96
N ALA A 129 0.79 -6.20 -13.41
CA ALA A 129 0.16 -4.98 -12.91
C ALA A 129 -0.54 -4.16 -14.01
N GLN A 130 -0.05 -4.20 -15.25
CA GLN A 130 -0.71 -3.49 -16.36
C GLN A 130 -2.05 -4.13 -16.70
N ARG A 131 -2.10 -5.46 -16.78
CA ARG A 131 -3.34 -6.19 -16.94
C ARG A 131 -4.32 -5.93 -15.80
N THR A 132 -3.85 -5.94 -14.55
CA THR A 132 -4.69 -5.61 -13.38
C THR A 132 -5.29 -4.21 -13.49
N LEU A 133 -4.51 -3.23 -13.94
CA LEU A 133 -4.99 -1.87 -14.17
C LEU A 133 -5.99 -1.79 -15.33
N ASP A 134 -5.81 -2.56 -16.42
CA ASP A 134 -6.77 -2.66 -17.51
C ASP A 134 -8.10 -3.26 -17.04
N GLU A 135 -8.04 -4.34 -16.24
CA GLU A 135 -9.21 -4.92 -15.60
C GLU A 135 -9.89 -3.90 -14.66
N ALA A 136 -9.13 -3.24 -13.78
CA ALA A 136 -9.66 -2.22 -12.88
C ALA A 136 -10.37 -1.09 -13.62
N ARG A 137 -9.82 -0.65 -14.75
CA ARG A 137 -10.43 0.37 -15.62
C ARG A 137 -11.79 -0.07 -16.19
N ALA A 138 -11.95 -1.36 -16.51
CA ALA A 138 -13.22 -1.90 -17.01
C ALA A 138 -14.34 -1.88 -15.96
N TRP A 139 -13.99 -1.85 -14.69
CA TRP A 139 -14.94 -1.79 -13.57
C TRP A 139 -15.34 -0.37 -13.19
N LEU A 140 -14.67 0.66 -13.73
CA LEU A 140 -15.01 2.07 -13.51
C LEU A 140 -16.27 2.50 -14.26
N LYS A 141 -17.06 3.35 -13.62
CA LYS A 141 -18.05 4.20 -14.31
C LYS A 141 -17.39 5.07 -15.39
N PRO A 142 -18.15 5.63 -16.33
CA PRO A 142 -17.60 6.53 -17.34
C PRO A 142 -16.74 7.68 -16.75
N ASP A 143 -17.20 8.29 -15.65
CA ASP A 143 -16.50 9.37 -14.95
C ASP A 143 -15.69 8.89 -13.75
N GLY A 144 -15.49 7.58 -13.64
CA GLY A 144 -14.72 6.97 -12.55
C GLY A 144 -13.22 7.24 -12.69
N ARG A 145 -12.51 7.05 -11.59
CA ARG A 145 -11.08 7.30 -11.50
C ARG A 145 -10.34 6.17 -10.80
N ILE A 146 -9.05 6.03 -11.11
CA ILE A 146 -8.14 5.12 -10.40
C ILE A 146 -7.15 5.96 -9.59
N VAL A 147 -6.91 5.54 -8.37
CA VAL A 147 -5.84 6.08 -7.52
C VAL A 147 -4.89 4.94 -7.13
N VAL A 148 -3.63 5.12 -7.41
CA VAL A 148 -2.56 4.21 -6.98
C VAL A 148 -1.59 4.97 -6.10
N VAL A 149 -1.32 4.42 -4.91
CA VAL A 149 -0.32 4.95 -3.96
C VAL A 149 0.76 3.91 -3.76
N GLY A 150 2.00 4.30 -3.86
CA GLY A 150 3.12 3.40 -3.66
C GLY A 150 4.44 4.12 -3.42
N PRO A 151 5.48 3.36 -3.05
CA PRO A 151 6.81 3.90 -2.85
C PRO A 151 7.48 4.19 -4.21
N PHE A 152 8.43 5.13 -4.20
CA PHE A 152 9.22 5.46 -5.38
C PHE A 152 10.58 6.07 -5.01
N GLY A 153 11.49 6.18 -5.99
CA GLY A 153 12.77 6.86 -5.82
C GLY A 153 13.62 6.24 -4.70
N PRO A 154 14.36 7.04 -3.92
CA PRO A 154 15.24 6.52 -2.88
C PRO A 154 14.49 6.11 -1.60
N ASN A 155 13.31 5.47 -1.77
CA ASN A 155 12.52 4.98 -0.65
C ASN A 155 13.27 3.92 0.15
N ASN A 156 13.35 4.06 1.46
CA ASN A 156 14.09 3.20 2.39
C ASN A 156 15.62 3.16 2.15
N GLN A 157 16.22 4.11 1.46
CA GLN A 157 17.63 4.05 1.09
C GLN A 157 18.55 3.84 2.29
N SER A 158 18.37 4.62 3.38
CA SER A 158 19.19 4.49 4.60
C SER A 158 19.15 3.08 5.20
N LEU A 159 17.94 2.47 5.24
CA LEU A 159 17.77 1.10 5.72
C LEU A 159 18.41 0.10 4.75
N PHE A 160 18.21 0.26 3.45
CA PHE A 160 18.78 -0.63 2.44
C PHE A 160 20.32 -0.61 2.46
N ASP A 161 20.91 0.56 2.68
CA ASP A 161 22.36 0.70 2.79
C ASP A 161 22.91 -0.02 4.04
N LEU A 162 22.20 0.09 5.17
CA LEU A 162 22.59 -0.62 6.39
C LEU A 162 22.44 -2.14 6.23
N VAL A 163 21.35 -2.59 5.58
CA VAL A 163 21.12 -4.02 5.28
C VAL A 163 22.22 -4.55 4.37
N ARG A 164 22.58 -3.85 3.30
CA ARG A 164 23.69 -4.24 2.41
C ARG A 164 25.03 -4.26 3.13
N ALA A 165 25.29 -3.27 3.98
CA ALA A 165 26.51 -3.21 4.79
C ALA A 165 26.64 -4.38 5.77
N SER A 166 25.52 -4.96 6.24
CA SER A 166 25.54 -6.18 7.06
C SER A 166 25.85 -7.46 6.26
N GLY A 167 25.96 -7.35 4.92
CA GLY A 167 26.14 -8.47 4.01
C GLY A 167 24.85 -9.21 3.64
N ALA A 168 23.68 -8.67 4.01
CA ALA A 168 22.40 -9.19 3.57
C ALA A 168 22.08 -8.70 2.14
N ALA A 169 21.49 -9.59 1.35
CA ALA A 169 21.03 -9.25 0.00
C ALA A 169 19.61 -8.72 0.01
N ILE A 170 19.35 -7.73 -0.83
CA ILE A 170 18.00 -7.27 -1.12
C ILE A 170 17.68 -7.68 -2.56
N ALA A 171 16.70 -8.57 -2.70
CA ALA A 171 16.32 -9.10 -4.00
C ALA A 171 15.79 -8.00 -4.95
N GLU A 172 16.06 -8.15 -6.24
CA GLU A 172 15.65 -7.18 -7.27
C GLU A 172 14.16 -6.85 -7.24
N PRO A 173 13.22 -7.80 -7.06
CA PRO A 173 11.80 -7.45 -6.96
C PRO A 173 11.46 -6.51 -5.79
N VAL A 174 12.21 -6.54 -4.69
CA VAL A 174 12.04 -5.64 -3.55
C VAL A 174 12.50 -4.22 -3.92
N THR A 175 13.69 -4.08 -4.51
CA THR A 175 14.19 -2.78 -4.94
C THR A 175 13.33 -2.21 -6.09
N PHE A 176 12.91 -3.05 -7.04
CA PHE A 176 12.00 -2.62 -8.10
C PHE A 176 10.69 -2.06 -7.54
N SER A 177 10.01 -2.82 -6.65
CA SER A 177 8.75 -2.37 -6.04
C SER A 177 8.92 -1.11 -5.18
N SER A 178 10.06 -0.98 -4.49
CA SER A 178 10.35 0.14 -3.61
C SER A 178 10.74 1.43 -4.34
N GLU A 179 11.46 1.33 -5.45
CA GLU A 179 12.14 2.47 -6.06
C GLU A 179 11.57 2.84 -7.43
N ARG A 180 11.16 1.86 -8.25
CA ARG A 180 10.95 2.04 -9.68
C ARG A 180 9.53 1.73 -10.18
N PHE A 181 8.77 0.91 -9.47
CA PHE A 181 7.46 0.42 -9.92
C PHE A 181 6.51 1.56 -10.31
N MET A 182 6.36 2.58 -9.47
CA MET A 182 5.50 3.72 -9.76
C MET A 182 5.94 4.47 -11.03
N LEU A 183 7.25 4.65 -11.18
CA LEU A 183 7.85 5.40 -12.30
C LEU A 183 7.85 4.62 -13.61
N GLN A 184 8.09 3.31 -13.56
CA GLN A 184 8.27 2.49 -14.76
C GLN A 184 7.03 1.71 -15.18
N THR A 185 6.07 1.52 -14.27
CA THR A 185 4.83 0.77 -14.56
C THR A 185 3.61 1.65 -14.50
N VAL A 186 3.34 2.31 -13.35
CA VAL A 186 2.08 3.03 -13.13
C VAL A 186 2.00 4.30 -13.97
N LEU A 187 2.99 5.17 -13.90
CA LEU A 187 2.96 6.43 -14.66
C LEU A 187 2.89 6.24 -16.18
N PRO A 188 3.72 5.36 -16.81
CA PRO A 188 3.60 5.13 -18.24
C PRO A 188 2.27 4.51 -18.67
N TRP A 189 1.69 3.63 -17.82
CA TRP A 189 0.36 3.09 -18.10
C TRP A 189 -0.72 4.17 -17.98
N ALA A 190 -0.68 5.01 -16.96
CA ALA A 190 -1.58 6.13 -16.75
C ALA A 190 -1.60 7.07 -17.96
N ALA A 191 -0.42 7.49 -18.41
CA ALA A 191 -0.26 8.39 -19.55
C ALA A 191 -0.83 7.86 -20.88
N ARG A 192 -0.84 6.53 -21.07
CA ARG A 192 -1.42 5.89 -22.25
C ARG A 192 -2.93 5.68 -22.18
N ASN A 193 -3.49 5.58 -20.98
CA ASN A 193 -4.86 5.08 -20.78
C ASN A 193 -5.85 6.12 -20.27
N PHE A 194 -5.38 7.27 -19.77
CA PHE A 194 -6.21 8.32 -19.21
C PHE A 194 -5.87 9.69 -19.78
N ALA A 195 -6.88 10.52 -19.98
CA ALA A 195 -6.70 11.87 -20.51
C ALA A 195 -6.16 12.85 -19.45
N ALA A 196 -6.42 12.59 -18.18
CA ALA A 196 -5.94 13.40 -17.07
C ALA A 196 -5.25 12.53 -16.01
N THR A 197 -4.04 12.92 -15.65
CA THR A 197 -3.25 12.27 -14.59
C THR A 197 -2.69 13.34 -13.67
N SER A 198 -2.96 13.24 -12.38
CA SER A 198 -2.32 14.07 -11.36
C SER A 198 -1.36 13.22 -10.52
N VAL A 199 -0.24 13.81 -10.15
CA VAL A 199 0.81 13.14 -9.38
C VAL A 199 1.13 13.98 -8.16
N HIS A 200 1.07 13.37 -6.99
CA HIS A 200 1.48 13.98 -5.74
C HIS A 200 2.57 13.12 -5.10
N THR A 201 3.57 13.78 -4.54
CA THR A 201 4.67 13.10 -3.86
C THR A 201 4.88 13.67 -2.47
N MET A 202 5.37 12.84 -1.56
CA MET A 202 5.91 13.30 -0.28
C MET A 202 7.14 12.49 0.11
N VAL A 203 7.98 13.12 0.92
CA VAL A 203 9.01 12.44 1.69
C VAL A 203 8.56 12.47 3.15
N ASN A 204 8.42 11.29 3.75
CA ASN A 204 7.99 11.13 5.12
C ASN A 204 9.13 10.52 5.96
N PRO A 205 9.85 11.33 6.75
CA PRO A 205 10.88 10.82 7.63
C PRO A 205 10.28 9.92 8.71
N VAL A 206 10.97 8.82 9.00
CA VAL A 206 10.70 7.93 10.12
C VAL A 206 11.89 7.98 11.06
N HIS A 207 11.67 8.43 12.28
CA HIS A 207 12.71 8.64 13.29
C HIS A 207 12.69 7.50 14.31
N TRP A 208 13.57 6.53 14.12
CA TRP A 208 13.74 5.46 15.12
C TRP A 208 14.79 5.88 16.14
N THR A 209 14.37 5.98 17.38
CA THR A 209 15.22 6.43 18.50
C THR A 209 15.97 5.31 19.19
N THR A 210 15.70 4.05 18.84
CA THR A 210 16.39 2.88 19.38
C THR A 210 16.77 1.90 18.28
N ALA A 211 17.85 1.16 18.50
CA ALA A 211 18.27 0.08 17.60
C ALA A 211 17.20 -1.03 17.49
N GLU A 212 16.44 -1.25 18.57
CA GLU A 212 15.38 -2.26 18.61
C GLU A 212 14.26 -1.95 17.62
N HIS A 213 13.81 -0.70 17.49
CA HIS A 213 12.79 -0.31 16.50
C HIS A 213 13.25 -0.61 15.07
N VAL A 214 14.51 -0.27 14.71
CA VAL A 214 15.04 -0.56 13.38
C VAL A 214 15.14 -2.07 13.14
N LEU A 215 15.59 -2.82 14.14
CA LEU A 215 15.70 -4.27 14.07
C LEU A 215 14.32 -4.92 13.91
N ASN A 216 13.35 -4.52 14.73
CA ASN A 216 11.97 -5.01 14.67
C ASN A 216 11.36 -4.72 13.30
N TYR A 217 11.56 -3.51 12.77
CA TYR A 217 11.10 -3.20 11.42
C TYR A 217 11.72 -4.12 10.38
N TRP A 218 13.06 -4.29 10.36
CA TRP A 218 13.75 -5.14 9.42
C TRP A 218 13.33 -6.61 9.52
N GLN A 219 13.21 -7.15 10.74
CA GLN A 219 12.76 -8.52 10.98
C GLN A 219 11.38 -8.84 10.36
N ASN A 220 10.52 -7.85 10.25
CA ASN A 220 9.19 -7.99 9.69
C ASN A 220 9.13 -7.73 8.17
N THR A 221 10.30 -7.50 7.51
CA THR A 221 10.35 -7.31 6.05
C THR A 221 10.50 -8.62 5.30
N THR A 222 10.25 -8.57 3.99
CA THR A 222 10.46 -9.71 3.07
C THR A 222 11.93 -9.98 2.75
N PHE A 223 12.83 -9.05 3.09
CA PHE A 223 14.28 -9.12 2.88
C PHE A 223 15.06 -9.28 4.19
N TYR A 224 14.41 -9.77 5.23
CA TYR A 224 15.08 -10.14 6.48
C TYR A 224 15.94 -11.40 6.28
N ASP A 225 17.18 -11.33 6.81
CA ASP A 225 18.13 -12.44 6.81
C ASP A 225 18.64 -12.67 8.24
N GLU A 226 18.18 -13.76 8.85
CA GLU A 226 18.55 -14.15 10.22
C GLU A 226 20.06 -14.34 10.37
N GLN A 227 20.74 -14.86 9.36
CA GLN A 227 22.19 -15.10 9.43
C GLN A 227 23.00 -13.81 9.48
N LYS A 228 22.44 -12.71 8.97
CA LYS A 228 23.07 -11.38 8.93
C LYS A 228 22.69 -10.50 10.13
N ARG A 229 21.76 -10.97 10.96
CA ARG A 229 21.29 -10.23 12.13
C ARG A 229 22.42 -9.77 13.06
N PRO A 230 23.43 -10.59 13.44
CA PRO A 230 24.50 -10.11 14.34
C PRO A 230 25.33 -8.96 13.76
N ALA A 231 25.62 -9.00 12.45
CA ALA A 231 26.35 -7.93 11.75
C ALA A 231 25.50 -6.65 11.67
N PHE A 232 24.21 -6.79 11.37
CA PHE A 232 23.26 -5.68 11.33
C PHE A 232 23.12 -5.00 12.71
N GLU A 233 22.98 -5.77 13.79
CA GLU A 233 22.93 -5.23 15.16
C GLU A 233 24.22 -4.49 15.56
N GLN A 234 25.39 -4.98 15.12
CA GLN A 234 26.65 -4.29 15.36
C GLN A 234 26.70 -2.95 14.67
N LEU A 235 26.26 -2.88 13.41
CA LEU A 235 26.17 -1.62 12.64
C LEU A 235 25.19 -0.65 13.30
N LEU A 236 24.03 -1.13 13.74
CA LEU A 236 23.07 -0.30 14.47
C LEU A 236 23.66 0.28 15.77
N ARG A 237 24.33 -0.54 16.57
CA ARG A 237 24.99 -0.05 17.81
C ARG A 237 25.97 1.07 17.49
N SER A 238 26.79 0.89 16.47
CA SER A 238 27.77 1.91 16.04
C SER A 238 27.07 3.19 15.56
N HIS A 239 26.00 3.04 14.77
CA HIS A 239 25.23 4.18 14.29
C HIS A 239 24.60 4.98 15.44
N PHE A 240 23.91 4.29 16.39
CA PHE A 240 23.28 4.96 17.53
C PHE A 240 24.27 5.61 18.49
N ALA A 241 25.45 5.02 18.68
CA ALA A 241 26.52 5.63 19.45
C ALA A 241 27.03 6.95 18.88
N GLN A 242 26.95 7.12 17.56
CA GLN A 242 27.42 8.31 16.85
C GLN A 242 26.33 9.35 16.63
N HIS A 243 25.10 8.92 16.36
CA HIS A 243 24.02 9.79 15.87
C HIS A 243 22.78 9.87 16.78
N GLY A 244 22.60 8.93 17.69
CA GLY A 244 21.48 8.91 18.65
C GLY A 244 20.10 8.60 18.05
N VAL A 245 19.94 8.70 16.73
CA VAL A 245 18.71 8.42 16.00
C VAL A 245 19.01 7.84 14.63
N PHE A 246 18.17 6.91 14.16
CA PHE A 246 18.22 6.43 12.77
C PHE A 246 17.05 7.03 12.00
N VAL A 247 17.35 7.80 10.96
CA VAL A 247 16.35 8.43 10.10
C VAL A 247 16.24 7.66 8.80
N ASN A 248 15.06 7.11 8.54
CA ASN A 248 14.73 6.45 7.29
C ASN A 248 13.67 7.25 6.53
N GLN A 249 13.87 7.50 5.26
CA GLN A 249 12.94 8.28 4.45
C GLN A 249 11.99 7.36 3.68
N LYS A 250 10.70 7.60 3.83
CA LYS A 250 9.65 6.98 3.00
C LYS A 250 9.29 7.95 1.88
N TRP A 251 9.62 7.58 0.66
CA TRP A 251 9.23 8.32 -0.53
C TRP A 251 7.94 7.74 -1.07
N VAL A 252 6.89 8.55 -1.09
CA VAL A 252 5.53 8.13 -1.44
C VAL A 252 5.06 8.91 -2.66
N MET A 253 4.51 8.19 -3.64
CA MET A 253 3.86 8.75 -4.82
C MET A 253 2.39 8.32 -4.83
N LEU A 254 1.51 9.27 -5.09
CA LEU A 254 0.11 9.09 -5.39
C LEU A 254 -0.12 9.51 -6.84
N VAL A 255 -0.72 8.62 -7.61
CA VAL A 255 -1.13 8.87 -9.00
C VAL A 255 -2.64 8.72 -9.07
N GLU A 256 -3.35 9.82 -9.38
CA GLU A 256 -4.78 9.82 -9.68
C GLU A 256 -4.99 9.97 -11.18
N MET A 257 -5.81 9.09 -11.74
CA MET A 257 -6.07 8.98 -13.18
C MET A 257 -7.56 9.09 -13.44
N SER A 258 -7.98 9.96 -14.37
CA SER A 258 -9.37 10.12 -14.77
C SER A 258 -9.48 10.34 -16.29
N ARG A 259 -10.69 10.10 -16.85
CA ARG A 259 -10.91 10.25 -18.29
C ARG A 259 -10.90 11.71 -18.77
N GLY A 260 -10.77 12.69 -17.85
CA GLY A 260 -10.93 14.12 -18.14
C GLY A 260 -12.41 14.50 -18.23
N ARG A 261 -12.69 15.78 -18.04
CA ARG A 261 -14.03 16.34 -18.32
C ARG A 261 -14.13 16.73 -19.78
#